data_da605f3b3538c510c9a9c7a0e6255c74
#
_entry.id   da605f3b3538c510c9a9c7a0e6255c74
#
_cell.length_a   1.000
_cell.length_b   1.000
_cell.length_c   1.000
_cell.angle_alpha   90.00
_cell.angle_beta   90.00
_cell.angle_gamma   90.00
#
_symmetry.space_group_name_H-M   'P 1'
#
loop_
_entity.id
_entity.type
_entity.pdbx_description
1 polymer ?
#
loop_
_entity_poly.entity_id
_entity_poly.type
_entity_poly.pdbx_seq_one_letter_code
_entity_poly.pdbx_strand_id
1 'polypeptide(L)'
;VGLLDDDPRKRHLRISGVRVRGTICDLEKLVDLLDVQVLVVAIANVNAAQLRDLDKRCRALGVQLRVIPSAVEIVKGAVRLSDVSDVTEEDLLGRRPVHTDESGIAQMLAGKRVLITGAGGSIGSELARQVNSYDPAFLGLLDRDESALHALHLSMFGKALLDTDDLILADIRDAARLRAIMQQVRPDVVFHAAALKHLPMLEAAPSEAFKTNVLGTRNVLQAAYEAGTPVFVNISTDKAADPVSVLGHSKRTTERLTAGIQPPNEGRYLSVRFGNVLGSRGSMLTAFRAQIANGGPVTVTHREVTRYFMTVKEAVHLVLQAATIGRGSETLILDMGQPVRIDDVAKHMIEKSGRDIEIVYTGLR
;
A
#
# COMPACT_ATOMS: atom_id res chain seq x y z
N VAL A 1 10.86 -1.05 34.93
CA VAL A 1 10.25 -1.86 33.87
C VAL A 1 9.19 -2.77 34.49
N GLY A 2 8.03 -2.91 33.87
CA GLY A 2 6.94 -3.78 34.29
C GLY A 2 6.12 -4.24 33.09
N LEU A 3 5.28 -5.24 33.28
CA LEU A 3 4.33 -5.72 32.29
C LEU A 3 2.90 -5.42 32.74
N LEU A 4 2.02 -5.10 31.79
CA LEU A 4 0.58 -5.06 31.94
C LEU A 4 -0.02 -6.21 31.12
N ASP A 5 -0.96 -6.96 31.70
CA ASP A 5 -1.65 -8.04 31.03
C ASP A 5 -3.06 -8.19 31.62
N ASP A 6 -4.07 -8.21 30.76
CA ASP A 6 -5.48 -8.29 31.17
C ASP A 6 -5.93 -9.71 31.50
N ASP A 7 -5.09 -10.75 31.24
CA ASP A 7 -5.38 -12.13 31.66
C ASP A 7 -5.22 -12.28 33.18
N PRO A 8 -6.31 -12.55 33.92
CA PRO A 8 -6.25 -12.69 35.39
C PRO A 8 -5.28 -13.77 35.87
N ARG A 9 -5.03 -14.80 35.04
CA ARG A 9 -4.14 -15.92 35.38
C ARG A 9 -2.67 -15.51 35.42
N LYS A 10 -2.32 -14.41 34.73
CA LYS A 10 -0.96 -13.88 34.71
C LYS A 10 -0.65 -12.86 35.78
N ARG A 11 -1.64 -12.51 36.59
CA ARG A 11 -1.49 -11.58 37.70
C ARG A 11 -0.40 -12.08 38.65
N HIS A 12 0.58 -11.25 38.93
CA HIS A 12 1.74 -11.55 39.78
C HIS A 12 2.82 -12.49 39.17
N LEU A 13 2.64 -12.98 37.94
CA LEU A 13 3.68 -13.75 37.29
C LEU A 13 4.91 -12.89 36.96
N ARG A 14 6.05 -13.57 36.77
CA ARG A 14 7.24 -12.99 36.12
C ARG A 14 7.42 -13.66 34.78
N ILE A 15 7.47 -12.86 33.73
CA ILE A 15 7.72 -13.31 32.35
C ILE A 15 9.11 -12.83 31.98
N SER A 16 10.03 -13.74 31.69
CA SER A 16 11.44 -13.42 31.43
C SER A 16 12.07 -12.52 32.51
N GLY A 17 11.74 -12.76 33.78
CA GLY A 17 12.24 -11.99 34.91
C GLY A 17 11.49 -10.67 35.20
N VAL A 18 10.63 -10.20 34.31
CA VAL A 18 9.85 -8.96 34.43
C VAL A 18 8.48 -9.28 35.05
N ARG A 19 8.11 -8.54 36.12
CA ARG A 19 6.85 -8.76 36.85
C ARG A 19 5.66 -8.14 36.12
N VAL A 20 4.54 -8.88 36.06
CA VAL A 20 3.21 -8.35 35.72
C VAL A 20 2.73 -7.49 36.88
N ARG A 21 2.55 -6.19 36.67
CA ARG A 21 2.23 -5.18 37.68
C ARG A 21 0.74 -4.88 37.80
N GLY A 22 -0.01 -5.15 36.75
CA GLY A 22 -1.44 -4.88 36.68
C GLY A 22 -2.03 -5.16 35.30
N THR A 23 -3.21 -4.62 35.07
CA THR A 23 -3.95 -4.64 33.82
C THR A 23 -3.79 -3.31 33.08
N ILE A 24 -4.31 -3.22 31.87
CA ILE A 24 -4.39 -1.94 31.11
C ILE A 24 -5.19 -0.88 31.86
N CYS A 25 -6.17 -1.28 32.70
CA CYS A 25 -6.93 -0.35 33.52
C CYS A 25 -6.10 0.31 34.65
N ASP A 26 -4.97 -0.28 35.00
CA ASP A 26 -4.08 0.27 36.03
C ASP A 26 -3.01 1.22 35.47
N LEU A 27 -3.08 1.56 34.13
CA LEU A 27 -2.05 2.30 33.41
C LEU A 27 -1.70 3.63 34.10
N GLU A 28 -2.69 4.48 34.35
CA GLU A 28 -2.48 5.82 34.91
C GLU A 28 -1.75 5.74 36.27
N LYS A 29 -2.24 4.88 37.15
CA LYS A 29 -1.64 4.67 38.46
C LYS A 29 -0.20 4.15 38.40
N LEU A 30 0.08 3.27 37.44
CA LEU A 30 1.42 2.68 37.31
C LEU A 30 2.40 3.61 36.61
N VAL A 31 1.93 4.49 35.73
CA VAL A 31 2.76 5.54 35.12
C VAL A 31 3.32 6.46 36.21
N ASP A 32 2.46 6.96 37.11
CA ASP A 32 2.89 7.84 38.19
C ASP A 32 3.79 7.11 39.20
N LEU A 33 3.43 5.86 39.58
CA LEU A 33 4.16 5.08 40.59
C LEU A 33 5.56 4.67 40.10
N LEU A 34 5.75 4.41 38.80
CA LEU A 34 6.97 3.83 38.25
C LEU A 34 7.75 4.80 37.35
N ASP A 35 7.31 6.06 37.26
CA ASP A 35 7.88 7.09 36.37
C ASP A 35 8.08 6.56 34.94
N VAL A 36 6.98 6.08 34.34
CA VAL A 36 7.01 5.45 33.02
C VAL A 36 7.08 6.51 31.92
N GLN A 37 8.08 6.46 31.07
CA GLN A 37 8.27 7.38 29.96
C GLN A 37 7.81 6.76 28.63
N VAL A 38 7.85 5.42 28.51
CA VAL A 38 7.51 4.70 27.28
C VAL A 38 6.61 3.51 27.61
N LEU A 39 5.48 3.42 26.93
CA LEU A 39 4.62 2.24 26.89
C LEU A 39 4.82 1.50 25.58
N VAL A 40 5.16 0.21 25.64
CA VAL A 40 5.32 -0.63 24.43
C VAL A 40 4.16 -1.61 24.35
N VAL A 41 3.38 -1.55 23.25
CA VAL A 41 2.31 -2.50 22.96
C VAL A 41 2.90 -3.73 22.27
N ALA A 42 2.84 -4.87 23.00
CA ALA A 42 3.32 -6.18 22.53
C ALA A 42 2.17 -7.18 22.35
N ILE A 43 0.96 -6.70 22.00
CA ILE A 43 -0.23 -7.52 21.81
C ILE A 43 -0.34 -7.89 20.35
N ALA A 44 -0.22 -9.18 20.04
CA ALA A 44 -0.24 -9.69 18.66
C ALA A 44 -1.52 -9.32 17.87
N ASN A 45 -2.65 -9.13 18.55
CA ASN A 45 -3.95 -8.86 17.96
C ASN A 45 -4.62 -7.62 18.59
N VAL A 46 -3.87 -6.55 18.84
CA VAL A 46 -4.47 -5.28 19.27
C VAL A 46 -5.39 -4.74 18.16
N ASN A 47 -6.61 -4.34 18.51
CA ASN A 47 -7.49 -3.68 17.54
C ASN A 47 -7.28 -2.17 17.55
N ALA A 48 -7.69 -1.50 16.44
CA ALA A 48 -7.50 -0.06 16.28
C ALA A 48 -8.18 0.78 17.36
N ALA A 49 -9.34 0.34 17.87
CA ALA A 49 -10.04 1.07 18.93
C ALA A 49 -9.24 1.05 20.22
N GLN A 50 -8.70 -0.11 20.59
CA GLN A 50 -7.83 -0.26 21.76
C GLN A 50 -6.54 0.56 21.60
N LEU A 51 -5.93 0.53 20.43
CA LEU A 51 -4.70 1.29 20.19
C LEU A 51 -4.92 2.80 20.24
N ARG A 52 -6.04 3.29 19.67
CA ARG A 52 -6.44 4.70 19.79
C ARG A 52 -6.73 5.12 21.23
N ASP A 53 -7.39 4.27 22.01
CA ASP A 53 -7.63 4.54 23.44
C ASP A 53 -6.32 4.63 24.20
N LEU A 54 -5.42 3.68 24.01
CA LEU A 54 -4.08 3.71 24.60
C LEU A 54 -3.27 4.94 24.21
N ASP A 55 -3.28 5.31 22.92
CA ASP A 55 -2.59 6.50 22.43
C ASP A 55 -3.12 7.78 23.09
N LYS A 56 -4.44 7.92 23.21
CA LYS A 56 -5.08 9.04 23.89
C LYS A 56 -4.69 9.12 25.37
N ARG A 57 -4.73 7.98 26.08
CA ARG A 57 -4.35 7.90 27.51
C ARG A 57 -2.87 8.20 27.70
N CYS A 58 -1.99 7.61 26.89
CA CYS A 58 -0.55 7.87 26.95
C CYS A 58 -0.21 9.35 26.73
N ARG A 59 -0.86 10.01 25.78
CA ARG A 59 -0.66 11.45 25.56
C ARG A 59 -1.09 12.30 26.74
N ALA A 60 -2.24 11.97 27.35
CA ALA A 60 -2.71 12.69 28.54
C ALA A 60 -1.73 12.58 29.71
N LEU A 61 -0.96 11.49 29.76
CA LEU A 61 0.03 11.20 30.80
C LEU A 61 1.47 11.64 30.42
N GLY A 62 1.70 12.18 29.21
CA GLY A 62 3.03 12.52 28.72
C GLY A 62 3.93 11.30 28.42
N VAL A 63 3.33 10.11 28.25
CA VAL A 63 4.03 8.85 27.97
C VAL A 63 4.09 8.60 26.47
N GLN A 64 5.25 8.22 25.94
CA GLN A 64 5.42 7.84 24.55
C GLN A 64 4.85 6.43 24.33
N LEU A 65 3.90 6.29 23.38
CA LEU A 65 3.38 4.99 22.97
C LEU A 65 4.22 4.44 21.80
N ARG A 66 4.66 3.19 21.91
CA ARG A 66 5.35 2.43 20.86
C ARG A 66 4.69 1.09 20.63
N VAL A 67 4.84 0.56 19.42
CA VAL A 67 4.27 -0.73 19.00
C VAL A 67 5.38 -1.66 18.53
N ILE A 68 5.31 -2.93 18.91
CA ILE A 68 6.15 -3.97 18.30
C ILE A 68 5.47 -4.41 16.99
N PRO A 69 6.22 -4.53 15.88
CA PRO A 69 5.70 -5.08 14.62
C PRO A 69 5.03 -6.44 14.82
N SER A 70 4.08 -6.77 13.94
CA SER A 70 3.30 -8.01 14.08
C SER A 70 4.18 -9.27 14.11
N ALA A 71 3.66 -10.35 14.70
CA ALA A 71 4.39 -11.62 14.85
C ALA A 71 4.96 -12.19 13.54
N VAL A 72 4.40 -11.82 12.38
CA VAL A 72 4.90 -12.23 11.04
C VAL A 72 6.23 -11.56 10.70
N GLU A 73 6.43 -10.32 11.12
CA GLU A 73 7.72 -9.62 10.94
C GLU A 73 8.77 -10.13 11.95
N ILE A 74 8.33 -10.62 13.10
CA ILE A 74 9.18 -11.20 14.13
C ILE A 74 9.79 -12.55 13.70
N VAL A 75 9.06 -13.35 12.91
CA VAL A 75 9.52 -14.70 12.47
C VAL A 75 10.63 -14.62 11.45
N LYS A 76 10.77 -13.52 10.71
CA LYS A 76 11.85 -13.31 9.70
C LYS A 76 13.20 -12.89 10.30
N GLY A 77 13.32 -12.65 11.60
CA GLY A 77 14.58 -12.32 12.28
C GLY A 77 14.35 -11.89 13.74
N ALA A 78 15.37 -11.99 14.58
CA ALA A 78 15.27 -11.54 15.96
C ALA A 78 14.86 -10.05 16.02
N VAL A 79 13.75 -9.74 16.72
CA VAL A 79 13.30 -8.36 16.95
C VAL A 79 14.42 -7.59 17.63
N ARG A 80 14.90 -6.56 16.99
CA ARG A 80 15.86 -5.63 17.56
C ARG A 80 15.12 -4.47 18.23
N LEU A 81 15.74 -3.84 19.22
CA LEU A 81 15.20 -2.62 19.82
C LEU A 81 14.92 -1.50 18.80
N SER A 82 15.62 -1.53 17.64
CA SER A 82 15.36 -0.67 16.50
C SER A 82 14.01 -0.89 15.80
N ASP A 83 13.37 -2.03 16.01
CA ASP A 83 12.12 -2.42 15.34
C ASP A 83 10.89 -1.95 16.13
N VAL A 84 11.11 -1.44 17.36
CA VAL A 84 10.06 -0.78 18.16
C VAL A 84 9.86 0.63 17.63
N SER A 85 8.77 0.84 16.89
CA SER A 85 8.45 2.11 16.24
C SER A 85 7.40 2.91 17.01
N ASP A 86 7.36 4.21 16.77
CA ASP A 86 6.23 5.04 17.19
C ASP A 86 4.95 4.59 16.48
N VAL A 87 3.80 4.73 17.14
CA VAL A 87 2.50 4.41 16.56
C VAL A 87 2.30 5.19 15.27
N THR A 88 2.16 4.49 14.16
CA THR A 88 1.91 5.08 12.85
C THR A 88 0.41 5.32 12.63
N GLU A 89 0.07 6.14 11.63
CA GLU A 89 -1.33 6.30 11.23
C GLU A 89 -1.92 4.98 10.70
N GLU A 90 -1.08 4.09 10.21
CA GLU A 90 -1.43 2.76 9.72
C GLU A 90 -1.86 1.83 10.87
N ASP A 91 -1.15 1.85 11.99
CA ASP A 91 -1.49 1.08 13.19
C ASP A 91 -2.86 1.49 13.76
N LEU A 92 -3.16 2.79 13.71
CA LEU A 92 -4.42 3.35 14.22
C LEU A 92 -5.64 2.99 13.35
N LEU A 93 -5.43 2.55 12.10
CA LEU A 93 -6.48 2.06 11.22
C LEU A 93 -6.80 0.58 11.46
N GLY A 94 -6.02 -0.12 12.29
CA GLY A 94 -6.31 -1.44 12.84
C GLY A 94 -6.36 -2.56 11.82
N ARG A 95 -5.54 -2.45 10.80
CA ARG A 95 -5.51 -3.47 9.77
C ARG A 95 -4.69 -4.67 10.21
N ARG A 96 -5.24 -5.87 9.99
CA ARG A 96 -4.53 -7.13 10.24
C ARG A 96 -3.79 -7.56 8.97
N PRO A 97 -2.52 -7.96 9.05
CA PRO A 97 -1.81 -8.58 7.95
C PRO A 97 -2.56 -9.83 7.47
N VAL A 98 -2.72 -9.97 6.16
CA VAL A 98 -3.31 -11.16 5.54
C VAL A 98 -2.21 -12.21 5.36
N HIS A 99 -2.49 -13.46 5.71
CA HIS A 99 -1.58 -14.57 5.44
C HIS A 99 -1.50 -14.83 3.94
N THR A 100 -0.30 -14.92 3.41
CA THR A 100 -0.01 -15.15 2.00
C THR A 100 0.86 -16.39 1.81
N ASP A 101 0.79 -17.00 0.63
CA ASP A 101 1.65 -18.10 0.22
C ASP A 101 2.98 -17.55 -0.33
N GLU A 102 3.92 -17.32 0.55
CA GLU A 102 5.27 -16.85 0.20
C GLU A 102 5.99 -17.82 -0.76
N SER A 103 5.73 -19.12 -0.63
CA SER A 103 6.37 -20.13 -1.50
C SER A 103 5.86 -20.06 -2.94
N GLY A 104 4.57 -19.87 -3.12
CA GLY A 104 3.96 -19.67 -4.43
C GLY A 104 4.43 -18.37 -5.10
N ILE A 105 4.55 -17.27 -4.33
CA ILE A 105 5.10 -16.02 -4.85
C ILE A 105 6.55 -16.20 -5.29
N ALA A 106 7.38 -16.82 -4.46
CA ALA A 106 8.78 -17.10 -4.79
C ALA A 106 8.89 -17.96 -6.07
N GLN A 107 8.09 -19.01 -6.21
CA GLN A 107 8.08 -19.86 -7.41
C GLN A 107 7.68 -19.08 -8.68
N MET A 108 6.78 -18.11 -8.57
CA MET A 108 6.35 -17.28 -9.69
C MET A 108 7.42 -16.27 -10.13
N LEU A 109 8.29 -15.80 -9.22
CA LEU A 109 9.18 -14.66 -9.45
C LEU A 109 10.67 -15.05 -9.54
N ALA A 110 11.14 -16.04 -8.78
CA ALA A 110 12.55 -16.40 -8.72
C ALA A 110 13.05 -16.87 -10.11
N GLY A 111 14.15 -16.26 -10.55
CA GLY A 111 14.76 -16.55 -11.85
C GLY A 111 13.92 -16.13 -13.06
N LYS A 112 12.82 -15.37 -12.88
CA LYS A 112 11.94 -14.89 -13.94
C LYS A 112 12.34 -13.50 -14.42
N ARG A 113 11.94 -13.19 -15.66
CA ARG A 113 12.06 -11.86 -16.21
C ARG A 113 10.78 -11.09 -15.93
N VAL A 114 10.85 -10.08 -15.09
CA VAL A 114 9.69 -9.29 -14.65
C VAL A 114 9.76 -7.89 -15.22
N LEU A 115 8.66 -7.38 -15.75
CA LEU A 115 8.51 -6.00 -16.18
C LEU A 115 7.42 -5.30 -15.39
N ILE A 116 7.75 -4.14 -14.82
CA ILE A 116 6.80 -3.29 -14.09
C ILE A 116 6.62 -1.99 -14.85
N THR A 117 5.40 -1.69 -15.30
CA THR A 117 5.07 -0.39 -15.88
C THR A 117 4.50 0.55 -14.82
N GLY A 118 4.79 1.83 -14.91
CA GLY A 118 4.48 2.79 -13.85
C GLY A 118 5.36 2.59 -12.61
N ALA A 119 6.60 2.14 -12.83
CA ALA A 119 7.54 1.77 -11.77
C ALA A 119 7.89 2.94 -10.84
N GLY A 120 7.88 4.18 -11.34
CA GLY A 120 8.09 5.39 -10.53
C GLY A 120 6.91 5.77 -9.64
N GLY A 121 5.71 5.17 -9.85
CA GLY A 121 4.53 5.39 -9.02
C GLY A 121 4.62 4.70 -7.65
N SER A 122 3.68 5.02 -6.74
CA SER A 122 3.67 4.45 -5.38
C SER A 122 3.52 2.93 -5.37
N ILE A 123 2.64 2.38 -6.20
CA ILE A 123 2.42 0.93 -6.32
C ILE A 123 3.58 0.29 -7.10
N GLY A 124 3.97 0.86 -8.23
CA GLY A 124 5.06 0.33 -9.06
C GLY A 124 6.39 0.28 -8.34
N SER A 125 6.73 1.31 -7.56
CA SER A 125 7.98 1.34 -6.79
C SER A 125 8.01 0.31 -5.65
N GLU A 126 6.88 0.05 -5.02
CA GLU A 126 6.80 -0.98 -3.99
C GLU A 126 6.78 -2.39 -4.61
N LEU A 127 6.10 -2.58 -5.76
CA LEU A 127 6.22 -3.81 -6.56
C LEU A 127 7.68 -4.10 -6.90
N ALA A 128 8.42 -3.07 -7.35
CA ALA A 128 9.84 -3.23 -7.67
C ALA A 128 10.65 -3.72 -6.47
N ARG A 129 10.45 -3.13 -5.28
CA ARG A 129 11.16 -3.56 -4.05
C ARG A 129 10.82 -4.97 -3.64
N GLN A 130 9.52 -5.33 -3.63
CA GLN A 130 9.12 -6.67 -3.21
C GLN A 130 9.52 -7.72 -4.23
N VAL A 131 9.32 -7.48 -5.54
CA VAL A 131 9.76 -8.41 -6.59
C VAL A 131 11.28 -8.63 -6.54
N ASN A 132 12.06 -7.56 -6.32
CA ASN A 132 13.52 -7.66 -6.21
C ASN A 132 13.97 -8.59 -5.07
N SER A 133 13.19 -8.71 -3.99
CA SER A 133 13.51 -9.60 -2.85
C SER A 133 13.34 -11.10 -3.15
N TYR A 134 12.76 -11.45 -4.32
CA TYR A 134 12.58 -12.83 -4.78
C TYR A 134 13.59 -13.24 -5.88
N ASP A 135 14.69 -12.51 -6.04
CA ASP A 135 15.79 -12.81 -6.96
C ASP A 135 15.33 -13.09 -8.42
N PRO A 136 14.64 -12.14 -9.09
CA PRO A 136 14.29 -12.29 -10.49
C PRO A 136 15.55 -12.30 -11.37
N ALA A 137 15.53 -13.01 -12.50
CA ALA A 137 16.64 -13.00 -13.46
C ALA A 137 16.80 -11.61 -14.14
N PHE A 138 15.71 -10.86 -14.25
CA PHE A 138 15.69 -9.49 -14.74
C PHE A 138 14.49 -8.74 -14.18
N LEU A 139 14.67 -7.49 -13.77
CA LEU A 139 13.62 -6.61 -13.27
C LEU A 139 13.59 -5.31 -14.06
N GLY A 140 12.78 -5.25 -15.13
CA GLY A 140 12.59 -4.05 -15.94
C GLY A 140 11.65 -3.05 -15.27
N LEU A 141 12.11 -1.82 -15.08
CA LEU A 141 11.39 -0.72 -14.44
C LEU A 141 11.02 0.34 -15.47
N LEU A 142 9.78 0.29 -15.97
CA LEU A 142 9.31 1.18 -17.02
C LEU A 142 8.46 2.30 -16.42
N ASP A 143 8.84 3.55 -16.71
CA ASP A 143 8.03 4.74 -16.47
C ASP A 143 8.34 5.82 -17.49
N ARG A 144 7.45 6.80 -17.64
CA ARG A 144 7.70 8.01 -18.42
C ARG A 144 8.32 9.14 -17.62
N ASP A 145 8.32 9.03 -16.29
CA ASP A 145 8.89 10.02 -15.36
C ASP A 145 10.34 9.61 -15.03
N GLU A 146 11.30 10.24 -15.70
CA GLU A 146 12.73 10.04 -15.49
C GLU A 146 13.14 10.25 -14.03
N SER A 147 12.68 11.35 -13.41
CA SER A 147 13.02 11.68 -12.03
C SER A 147 12.52 10.62 -11.04
N ALA A 148 11.33 10.08 -11.30
CA ALA A 148 10.76 9.02 -10.46
C ALA A 148 11.52 7.70 -10.63
N LEU A 149 11.98 7.35 -11.83
CA LEU A 149 12.84 6.18 -12.07
C LEU A 149 14.19 6.34 -11.36
N HIS A 150 14.84 7.49 -11.48
CA HIS A 150 16.09 7.79 -10.77
C HIS A 150 15.94 7.65 -9.26
N ALA A 151 14.90 8.27 -8.68
CA ALA A 151 14.63 8.19 -7.24
C ALA A 151 14.36 6.74 -6.78
N LEU A 152 13.66 5.93 -7.59
CA LEU A 152 13.43 4.53 -7.30
C LEU A 152 14.76 3.75 -7.29
N HIS A 153 15.56 3.88 -8.33
CA HIS A 153 16.85 3.19 -8.45
C HIS A 153 17.78 3.53 -7.29
N LEU A 154 17.91 4.82 -6.98
CA LEU A 154 18.70 5.28 -5.83
C LEU A 154 18.20 4.67 -4.52
N SER A 155 16.88 4.58 -4.32
CA SER A 155 16.30 4.01 -3.09
C SER A 155 16.49 2.50 -2.97
N MET A 156 16.58 1.78 -4.09
CA MET A 156 16.73 0.31 -4.11
C MET A 156 18.20 -0.12 -4.00
N PHE A 157 19.08 0.57 -4.70
CA PHE A 157 20.45 0.10 -4.92
C PHE A 157 21.51 1.03 -4.32
N GLY A 158 21.13 2.22 -3.82
CA GLY A 158 22.05 3.21 -3.27
C GLY A 158 23.00 3.82 -4.30
N LYS A 159 22.78 3.60 -5.60
CA LYS A 159 23.62 4.06 -6.70
C LYS A 159 22.93 5.20 -7.45
N ALA A 160 23.65 6.31 -7.62
CA ALA A 160 23.16 7.45 -8.42
C ALA A 160 23.48 7.31 -9.92
N LEU A 161 24.43 6.45 -10.28
CA LEU A 161 24.80 6.21 -11.68
C LEU A 161 23.76 5.28 -12.33
N LEU A 162 23.24 5.70 -13.49
CA LEU A 162 22.18 5.00 -14.24
C LEU A 162 22.77 4.20 -15.42
N ASP A 163 23.77 3.38 -15.16
CA ASP A 163 24.46 2.52 -16.13
C ASP A 163 23.87 1.10 -16.19
N THR A 164 22.55 0.98 -16.10
CA THR A 164 21.83 -0.29 -16.04
C THR A 164 20.77 -0.38 -17.11
N ASP A 165 20.55 -1.59 -17.65
CA ASP A 165 19.49 -1.88 -18.63
C ASP A 165 18.11 -2.08 -17.97
N ASP A 166 18.03 -2.03 -16.64
CA ASP A 166 16.80 -2.26 -15.89
C ASP A 166 15.85 -1.06 -15.93
N LEU A 167 16.38 0.16 -16.12
CA LEU A 167 15.61 1.39 -16.18
C LEU A 167 15.17 1.67 -17.62
N ILE A 168 13.87 1.66 -17.82
CA ILE A 168 13.26 1.80 -19.16
C ILE A 168 12.42 3.07 -19.20
N LEU A 169 12.97 4.14 -19.79
CA LEU A 169 12.23 5.38 -20.01
C LEU A 169 11.35 5.24 -21.26
N ALA A 170 10.02 5.15 -21.03
CA ALA A 170 9.04 5.03 -22.11
C ALA A 170 7.64 5.45 -21.66
N ASP A 171 6.83 5.95 -22.62
CA ASP A 171 5.41 6.22 -22.41
C ASP A 171 4.57 5.03 -22.92
N ILE A 172 3.65 4.54 -22.11
CA ILE A 172 2.76 3.43 -22.50
C ILE A 172 1.83 3.78 -23.66
N ARG A 173 1.70 5.04 -24.03
CA ARG A 173 0.94 5.49 -25.19
C ARG A 173 1.68 5.24 -26.52
N ASP A 174 2.99 5.01 -26.46
CA ASP A 174 3.81 4.67 -27.64
C ASP A 174 3.81 3.15 -27.89
N ALA A 175 2.91 2.71 -28.75
CA ALA A 175 2.76 1.30 -29.09
C ALA A 175 3.99 0.69 -29.78
N ALA A 176 4.69 1.47 -30.62
CA ALA A 176 5.86 0.96 -31.36
C ALA A 176 7.03 0.74 -30.41
N ARG A 177 7.29 1.70 -29.51
CA ARG A 177 8.32 1.59 -28.48
C ARG A 177 8.04 0.43 -27.52
N LEU A 178 6.80 0.23 -27.09
CA LEU A 178 6.42 -0.88 -26.21
C LEU A 178 6.66 -2.25 -26.86
N ARG A 179 6.32 -2.43 -28.16
CA ARG A 179 6.62 -3.69 -28.86
C ARG A 179 8.11 -3.98 -28.88
N ALA A 180 8.94 -2.98 -29.20
CA ALA A 180 10.40 -3.15 -29.18
C ALA A 180 10.91 -3.55 -27.79
N ILE A 181 10.44 -2.88 -26.74
CA ILE A 181 10.80 -3.19 -25.35
C ILE A 181 10.39 -4.62 -25.00
N MET A 182 9.14 -5.03 -25.27
CA MET A 182 8.65 -6.35 -24.94
C MET A 182 9.40 -7.46 -25.68
N GLN A 183 9.76 -7.24 -26.93
CA GLN A 183 10.58 -8.18 -27.72
C GLN A 183 12.01 -8.30 -27.19
N GLN A 184 12.59 -7.21 -26.71
CA GLN A 184 13.93 -7.21 -26.12
C GLN A 184 13.91 -7.85 -24.72
N VAL A 185 12.97 -7.44 -23.87
CA VAL A 185 12.87 -7.91 -22.47
C VAL A 185 12.33 -9.34 -22.40
N ARG A 186 11.35 -9.72 -23.24
CA ARG A 186 10.65 -11.01 -23.20
C ARG A 186 10.23 -11.38 -21.77
N PRO A 187 9.38 -10.57 -21.13
CA PRO A 187 9.05 -10.78 -19.73
C PRO A 187 8.20 -12.04 -19.52
N ASP A 188 8.50 -12.80 -18.49
CA ASP A 188 7.65 -13.90 -18.00
C ASP A 188 6.43 -13.34 -17.26
N VAL A 189 6.60 -12.19 -16.56
CA VAL A 189 5.57 -11.54 -15.78
C VAL A 189 5.56 -10.05 -16.05
N VAL A 190 4.38 -9.49 -16.32
CA VAL A 190 4.17 -8.05 -16.43
C VAL A 190 3.22 -7.58 -15.33
N PHE A 191 3.66 -6.65 -14.48
CA PHE A 191 2.80 -5.89 -13.58
C PHE A 191 2.52 -4.53 -14.19
N HIS A 192 1.27 -4.26 -14.55
CA HIS A 192 0.86 -3.01 -15.19
C HIS A 192 0.25 -2.06 -14.15
N ALA A 193 1.08 -1.17 -13.57
CA ALA A 193 0.68 -0.17 -12.59
C ALA A 193 0.63 1.26 -13.15
N ALA A 194 0.98 1.46 -14.42
CA ALA A 194 0.95 2.76 -15.07
C ALA A 194 -0.50 3.24 -15.31
N ALA A 195 -0.89 4.34 -14.67
CA ALA A 195 -2.21 4.96 -14.87
C ALA A 195 -2.25 6.38 -14.32
N LEU A 196 -3.17 7.20 -14.83
CA LEU A 196 -3.63 8.42 -14.18
C LEU A 196 -4.72 8.09 -13.17
N LYS A 197 -4.71 8.73 -11.96
CA LYS A 197 -5.58 8.33 -10.84
C LYS A 197 -6.34 9.48 -10.14
N HIS A 198 -6.01 10.73 -10.42
CA HIS A 198 -6.61 11.87 -9.71
C HIS A 198 -7.98 12.23 -10.30
N LEU A 199 -9.06 11.87 -9.59
CA LEU A 199 -10.44 12.06 -10.04
C LEU A 199 -10.71 13.47 -10.58
N PRO A 200 -10.49 14.58 -9.84
CA PRO A 200 -10.86 15.91 -10.33
C PRO A 200 -10.15 16.29 -11.64
N MET A 201 -8.90 15.87 -11.80
CA MET A 201 -8.12 16.13 -13.01
C MET A 201 -8.66 15.33 -14.20
N LEU A 202 -9.11 14.09 -13.96
CA LEU A 202 -9.64 13.24 -15.03
C LEU A 202 -11.05 13.62 -15.42
N GLU A 203 -11.86 14.14 -14.51
CA GLU A 203 -13.17 14.73 -14.86
C GLU A 203 -12.99 15.98 -15.71
N ALA A 204 -11.97 16.79 -15.45
CA ALA A 204 -11.64 17.96 -16.27
C ALA A 204 -10.99 17.60 -17.62
N ALA A 205 -10.31 16.45 -17.71
CA ALA A 205 -9.57 16.02 -18.88
C ALA A 205 -9.80 14.52 -19.22
N PRO A 206 -11.04 14.12 -19.56
CA PRO A 206 -11.38 12.70 -19.77
C PRO A 206 -10.61 12.05 -20.93
N SER A 207 -10.23 12.83 -21.94
CA SER A 207 -9.41 12.35 -23.05
C SER A 207 -8.03 11.86 -22.61
N GLU A 208 -7.44 12.45 -21.57
CA GLU A 208 -6.15 12.00 -21.04
C GLU A 208 -6.29 10.69 -20.26
N ALA A 209 -7.41 10.49 -19.55
CA ALA A 209 -7.73 9.20 -18.95
C ALA A 209 -7.89 8.11 -20.03
N PHE A 210 -8.59 8.41 -21.13
CA PHE A 210 -8.75 7.47 -22.24
C PHE A 210 -7.41 7.11 -22.89
N LYS A 211 -6.61 8.11 -23.26
CA LYS A 211 -5.29 7.90 -23.90
C LYS A 211 -4.34 7.10 -23.00
N THR A 212 -4.25 7.46 -21.72
CA THR A 212 -3.28 6.82 -20.81
C THR A 212 -3.83 5.52 -20.25
N ASN A 213 -5.01 5.56 -19.59
CA ASN A 213 -5.51 4.37 -18.91
C ASN A 213 -6.01 3.32 -19.92
N VAL A 214 -6.79 3.71 -20.94
CA VAL A 214 -7.41 2.75 -21.85
C VAL A 214 -6.47 2.37 -23.01
N LEU A 215 -6.05 3.34 -23.83
CA LEU A 215 -5.18 3.04 -24.97
C LEU A 215 -3.79 2.60 -24.53
N GLY A 216 -3.23 3.22 -23.48
CA GLY A 216 -1.94 2.81 -22.91
C GLY A 216 -1.98 1.36 -22.41
N THR A 217 -3.00 0.97 -21.65
CA THR A 217 -3.17 -0.43 -21.19
C THR A 217 -3.33 -1.38 -22.38
N ARG A 218 -4.15 -1.02 -23.37
CA ARG A 218 -4.30 -1.82 -24.60
C ARG A 218 -2.96 -2.04 -25.30
N ASN A 219 -2.13 -1.01 -25.42
CA ASN A 219 -0.82 -1.10 -26.04
C ASN A 219 0.11 -2.04 -25.28
N VAL A 220 0.14 -1.95 -23.92
CA VAL A 220 0.95 -2.83 -23.08
C VAL A 220 0.46 -4.28 -23.17
N LEU A 221 -0.85 -4.51 -23.11
CA LEU A 221 -1.46 -5.82 -23.27
C LEU A 221 -1.12 -6.46 -24.61
N GLN A 222 -1.27 -5.70 -25.71
CA GLN A 222 -0.97 -6.18 -27.04
C GLN A 222 0.51 -6.53 -27.21
N ALA A 223 1.40 -5.67 -26.74
CA ALA A 223 2.84 -5.91 -26.80
C ALA A 223 3.27 -7.12 -25.95
N ALA A 224 2.68 -7.30 -24.76
CA ALA A 224 2.91 -8.47 -23.90
C ALA A 224 2.43 -9.77 -24.57
N TYR A 225 1.24 -9.74 -25.19
CA TYR A 225 0.70 -10.87 -25.97
C TYR A 225 1.60 -11.25 -27.14
N GLU A 226 2.02 -10.27 -27.94
CA GLU A 226 2.92 -10.47 -29.10
C GLU A 226 4.31 -10.99 -28.70
N ALA A 227 4.78 -10.63 -27.50
CA ALA A 227 6.04 -11.14 -26.94
C ALA A 227 5.92 -12.53 -26.31
N GLY A 228 4.71 -13.08 -26.21
CA GLY A 228 4.48 -14.40 -25.62
C GLY A 228 4.47 -14.40 -24.10
N THR A 229 4.27 -13.25 -23.44
CA THR A 229 4.25 -13.12 -21.96
C THR A 229 3.15 -14.00 -21.35
N PRO A 230 3.49 -14.95 -20.46
CA PRO A 230 2.47 -15.83 -19.90
C PRO A 230 1.65 -15.20 -18.75
N VAL A 231 2.20 -14.27 -17.99
CA VAL A 231 1.51 -13.67 -16.83
C VAL A 231 1.41 -12.16 -16.96
N PHE A 232 0.18 -11.64 -16.90
CA PHE A 232 -0.08 -10.20 -16.93
C PHE A 232 -1.04 -9.81 -15.81
N VAL A 233 -0.64 -8.87 -14.97
CA VAL A 233 -1.43 -8.37 -13.84
C VAL A 233 -1.74 -6.89 -14.03
N ASN A 234 -3.01 -6.58 -14.32
CA ASN A 234 -3.50 -5.22 -14.44
C ASN A 234 -3.91 -4.67 -13.07
N ILE A 235 -3.27 -3.63 -12.61
CA ILE A 235 -3.64 -2.94 -11.37
C ILE A 235 -4.90 -2.09 -11.60
N SER A 236 -5.97 -2.43 -10.87
CA SER A 236 -7.26 -1.75 -10.92
C SER A 236 -7.64 -1.11 -9.58
N THR A 237 -8.89 -0.76 -9.38
CA THR A 237 -9.39 -0.03 -8.22
C THR A 237 -10.81 -0.48 -7.84
N ASP A 238 -11.18 -0.31 -6.58
CA ASP A 238 -12.56 -0.45 -6.07
C ASP A 238 -13.57 0.39 -6.87
N LYS A 239 -13.15 1.55 -7.39
CA LYS A 239 -13.98 2.46 -8.18
C LYS A 239 -14.38 1.92 -9.56
N ALA A 240 -13.79 0.82 -9.99
CA ALA A 240 -14.17 0.10 -11.22
C ALA A 240 -15.33 -0.87 -11.01
N ALA A 241 -15.76 -1.15 -9.78
CA ALA A 241 -16.85 -2.09 -9.47
C ALA A 241 -18.21 -1.57 -9.98
N ASP A 242 -18.54 -0.35 -9.57
CA ASP A 242 -19.73 0.38 -10.03
C ASP A 242 -19.29 1.80 -10.42
N PRO A 243 -18.79 1.99 -11.65
CA PRO A 243 -18.11 3.21 -12.05
C PRO A 243 -19.09 4.35 -12.28
N VAL A 244 -18.88 5.44 -11.56
CA VAL A 244 -19.60 6.72 -11.70
C VAL A 244 -18.69 7.87 -12.10
N SER A 245 -17.39 7.61 -12.28
CA SER A 245 -16.37 8.59 -12.60
C SER A 245 -15.55 8.20 -13.83
N VAL A 246 -14.93 9.18 -14.47
CA VAL A 246 -14.00 8.93 -15.62
C VAL A 246 -12.91 7.95 -15.22
N LEU A 247 -12.33 8.07 -14.02
CA LEU A 247 -11.37 7.10 -13.50
C LEU A 247 -11.97 5.70 -13.42
N GLY A 248 -13.12 5.55 -12.78
CA GLY A 248 -13.80 4.26 -12.61
C GLY A 248 -14.11 3.61 -13.95
N HIS A 249 -14.72 4.34 -14.89
CA HIS A 249 -15.01 3.87 -16.23
C HIS A 249 -13.75 3.48 -17.00
N SER A 250 -12.68 4.29 -16.95
CA SER A 250 -11.41 3.97 -17.61
C SER A 250 -10.82 2.66 -17.08
N LYS A 251 -10.80 2.46 -15.75
CA LYS A 251 -10.30 1.23 -15.13
C LYS A 251 -11.20 0.02 -15.42
N ARG A 252 -12.52 0.17 -15.37
CA ARG A 252 -13.45 -0.90 -15.79
C ARG A 252 -13.21 -1.34 -17.22
N THR A 253 -12.91 -0.39 -18.11
CA THR A 253 -12.57 -0.71 -19.51
C THR A 253 -11.27 -1.52 -19.59
N THR A 254 -10.23 -1.16 -18.80
CA THR A 254 -8.98 -1.92 -18.81
C THR A 254 -9.14 -3.34 -18.26
N GLU A 255 -10.00 -3.55 -17.26
CA GLU A 255 -10.35 -4.90 -16.77
C GLU A 255 -10.97 -5.74 -17.89
N ARG A 256 -11.91 -5.17 -18.64
CA ARG A 256 -12.53 -5.87 -19.78
C ARG A 256 -11.54 -6.17 -20.90
N LEU A 257 -10.63 -5.24 -21.21
CA LEU A 257 -9.54 -5.46 -22.15
C LEU A 257 -8.64 -6.61 -21.71
N THR A 258 -8.26 -6.63 -20.42
CA THR A 258 -7.43 -7.68 -19.85
C THR A 258 -8.12 -9.05 -19.91
N ALA A 259 -9.39 -9.10 -19.52
CA ALA A 259 -10.19 -10.34 -19.53
C ALA A 259 -10.50 -10.85 -20.95
N GLY A 260 -10.51 -9.96 -21.96
CA GLY A 260 -10.80 -10.30 -23.35
C GLY A 260 -9.61 -10.88 -24.13
N ILE A 261 -8.40 -10.85 -23.57
CA ILE A 261 -7.22 -11.43 -24.23
C ILE A 261 -6.97 -12.83 -23.65
N GLN A 262 -6.91 -13.82 -24.53
CA GLN A 262 -6.44 -15.16 -24.16
C GLN A 262 -4.91 -15.19 -24.25
N PRO A 263 -4.21 -15.34 -23.12
CA PRO A 263 -2.75 -15.35 -23.13
C PRO A 263 -2.21 -16.58 -23.86
N PRO A 264 -0.98 -16.51 -24.40
CA PRO A 264 -0.32 -17.67 -24.99
C PRO A 264 0.06 -18.71 -23.91
N ASN A 265 0.22 -19.96 -24.31
CA ASN A 265 0.82 -21.02 -23.50
C ASN A 265 0.15 -21.24 -22.12
N GLU A 266 -1.17 -21.35 -22.08
CA GLU A 266 -1.93 -21.55 -20.82
C GLU A 266 -1.63 -20.49 -19.75
N GLY A 267 -1.18 -19.31 -20.16
CA GLY A 267 -0.87 -18.20 -19.30
C GLY A 267 -2.12 -17.60 -18.63
N ARG A 268 -1.94 -16.55 -17.83
CA ARG A 268 -3.03 -15.85 -17.15
C ARG A 268 -2.88 -14.34 -17.21
N TYR A 269 -3.91 -13.69 -17.74
CA TYR A 269 -4.08 -12.25 -17.73
C TYR A 269 -5.24 -11.92 -16.81
N LEU A 270 -4.98 -11.16 -15.75
CA LEU A 270 -5.95 -10.88 -14.69
C LEU A 270 -5.87 -9.42 -14.22
N SER A 271 -6.91 -8.98 -13.57
CA SER A 271 -6.96 -7.66 -12.95
C SER A 271 -7.10 -7.78 -11.43
N VAL A 272 -6.52 -6.83 -10.68
CA VAL A 272 -6.60 -6.80 -9.22
C VAL A 272 -7.13 -5.44 -8.76
N ARG A 273 -8.24 -5.45 -8.02
CA ARG A 273 -8.86 -4.26 -7.42
C ARG A 273 -8.47 -4.13 -5.97
N PHE A 274 -8.15 -2.89 -5.57
CA PHE A 274 -8.02 -2.52 -4.17
C PHE A 274 -8.44 -1.06 -3.95
N GLY A 275 -8.64 -0.69 -2.69
CA GLY A 275 -9.12 0.63 -2.27
C GLY A 275 -8.03 1.68 -2.19
N ASN A 276 -8.21 2.62 -1.27
CA ASN A 276 -7.24 3.69 -1.07
C ASN A 276 -5.98 3.14 -0.39
N VAL A 277 -4.82 3.60 -0.85
CA VAL A 277 -3.52 3.18 -0.32
C VAL A 277 -2.89 4.31 0.47
N LEU A 278 -2.58 4.03 1.74
CA LEU A 278 -1.94 4.97 2.67
C LEU A 278 -0.52 5.30 2.20
N GLY A 279 -0.10 6.54 2.42
CA GLY A 279 1.24 6.98 2.06
C GLY A 279 1.49 7.11 0.54
N SER A 280 0.48 6.88 -0.32
CA SER A 280 0.63 7.09 -1.76
C SER A 280 0.74 8.58 -2.11
N ARG A 281 1.52 8.92 -3.14
CA ARG A 281 1.69 10.31 -3.61
C ARG A 281 0.33 10.94 -3.93
N GLY A 282 0.09 12.15 -3.41
CA GLY A 282 -1.18 12.88 -3.57
C GLY A 282 -2.36 12.19 -2.88
N SER A 283 -2.12 11.38 -1.84
CA SER A 283 -3.18 10.80 -1.03
C SER A 283 -3.84 11.85 -0.14
N MET A 284 -5.05 11.55 0.33
CA MET A 284 -5.81 12.37 1.27
C MET A 284 -5.00 12.69 2.54
N LEU A 285 -4.25 11.73 3.09
CA LEU A 285 -3.42 11.95 4.28
C LEU A 285 -2.32 12.98 4.03
N THR A 286 -1.70 12.96 2.84
CA THR A 286 -0.71 13.97 2.44
C THR A 286 -1.34 15.36 2.36
N ALA A 287 -2.57 15.46 1.84
CA ALA A 287 -3.31 16.71 1.79
C ALA A 287 -3.65 17.22 3.22
N PHE A 288 -4.13 16.33 4.09
CA PHE A 288 -4.44 16.71 5.48
C PHE A 288 -3.19 17.17 6.23
N ARG A 289 -2.05 16.45 6.09
CA ARG A 289 -0.77 16.90 6.69
C ARG A 289 -0.36 18.30 6.22
N ALA A 290 -0.47 18.56 4.92
CA ALA A 290 -0.15 19.88 4.36
C ALA A 290 -1.11 20.96 4.87
N GLN A 291 -2.42 20.70 4.93
CA GLN A 291 -3.41 21.61 5.48
C GLN A 291 -3.16 21.89 6.96
N ILE A 292 -2.88 20.88 7.76
CA ILE A 292 -2.56 21.02 9.19
C ILE A 292 -1.26 21.82 9.38
N ALA A 293 -0.23 21.53 8.59
CA ALA A 293 1.04 22.26 8.66
C ALA A 293 0.87 23.75 8.34
N ASN A 294 -0.06 24.08 7.43
CA ASN A 294 -0.37 25.46 7.03
C ASN A 294 -1.41 26.17 7.94
N GLY A 295 -1.85 25.53 9.04
CA GLY A 295 -2.81 26.13 9.97
C GLY A 295 -4.28 25.90 9.62
N GLY A 296 -4.58 25.02 8.67
CA GLY A 296 -5.94 24.65 8.28
C GLY A 296 -6.57 25.53 7.21
N PRO A 297 -7.89 25.39 6.99
CA PRO A 297 -8.73 24.32 7.51
C PRO A 297 -8.44 22.97 6.86
N VAL A 298 -8.80 21.88 7.55
CA VAL A 298 -8.81 20.53 6.93
C VAL A 298 -10.11 20.34 6.16
N THR A 299 -10.01 19.97 4.88
CA THR A 299 -11.19 19.83 4.01
C THR A 299 -11.61 18.37 3.88
N VAL A 300 -12.85 18.06 4.27
CA VAL A 300 -13.48 16.73 4.14
C VAL A 300 -14.71 16.85 3.24
N THR A 301 -14.92 15.87 2.37
CA THR A 301 -16.06 15.94 1.43
C THR A 301 -17.41 15.88 2.15
N HIS A 302 -17.59 14.89 3.04
CA HIS A 302 -18.82 14.72 3.83
C HIS A 302 -18.52 13.90 5.09
N ARG A 303 -19.27 14.13 6.18
CA ARG A 303 -19.06 13.46 7.48
C ARG A 303 -19.17 11.94 7.43
N GLU A 304 -20.07 11.43 6.60
CA GLU A 304 -20.36 9.99 6.52
C GLU A 304 -19.53 9.26 5.45
N VAL A 305 -18.61 9.94 4.75
CA VAL A 305 -17.80 9.28 3.73
C VAL A 305 -16.84 8.31 4.39
N THR A 306 -16.94 7.05 3.98
CA THR A 306 -16.02 5.99 4.37
C THR A 306 -15.12 5.59 3.20
N ARG A 307 -13.95 5.06 3.49
CA ARG A 307 -13.03 4.47 2.50
C ARG A 307 -12.37 3.24 3.10
N TYR A 308 -12.07 2.28 2.23
CA TYR A 308 -11.15 1.20 2.57
C TYR A 308 -9.72 1.70 2.45
N PHE A 309 -8.91 1.37 3.42
CA PHE A 309 -7.50 1.72 3.43
C PHE A 309 -6.62 0.48 3.53
N MET A 310 -5.50 0.53 2.83
CA MET A 310 -4.43 -0.47 2.88
C MET A 310 -3.09 0.25 2.95
N THR A 311 -2.07 -0.39 3.51
CA THR A 311 -0.70 0.10 3.30
C THR A 311 -0.24 -0.22 1.88
N VAL A 312 0.74 0.54 1.36
CA VAL A 312 1.32 0.24 0.03
C VAL A 312 1.94 -1.15 0.03
N LYS A 313 2.66 -1.50 1.10
CA LYS A 313 3.33 -2.80 1.28
C LYS A 313 2.34 -3.96 1.21
N GLU A 314 1.26 -3.85 1.97
CA GLU A 314 0.23 -4.88 2.03
C GLU A 314 -0.51 -5.03 0.71
N ALA A 315 -0.93 -3.90 0.09
CA ALA A 315 -1.61 -3.92 -1.19
C ALA A 315 -0.76 -4.63 -2.26
N VAL A 316 0.53 -4.31 -2.32
CA VAL A 316 1.46 -4.93 -3.26
C VAL A 316 1.68 -6.40 -2.96
N HIS A 317 1.85 -6.77 -1.69
CA HIS A 317 2.02 -8.17 -1.30
C HIS A 317 0.80 -9.02 -1.68
N LEU A 318 -0.41 -8.50 -1.48
CA LEU A 318 -1.64 -9.15 -1.92
C LEU A 318 -1.80 -9.17 -3.46
N VAL A 319 -1.27 -8.19 -4.18
CA VAL A 319 -1.18 -8.24 -5.66
C VAL A 319 -0.29 -9.39 -6.11
N LEU A 320 0.87 -9.59 -5.49
CA LEU A 320 1.74 -10.73 -5.78
C LEU A 320 1.05 -12.07 -5.49
N GLN A 321 0.34 -12.16 -4.36
CA GLN A 321 -0.47 -13.32 -4.03
C GLN A 321 -1.58 -13.56 -5.07
N ALA A 322 -2.32 -12.52 -5.45
CA ALA A 322 -3.36 -12.60 -6.46
C ALA A 322 -2.81 -13.06 -7.83
N ALA A 323 -1.61 -12.59 -8.19
CA ALA A 323 -0.92 -13.04 -9.39
C ALA A 323 -0.58 -14.54 -9.35
N THR A 324 -0.35 -15.09 -8.17
CA THR A 324 -0.01 -16.50 -7.98
C THR A 324 -1.24 -17.42 -8.08
N ILE A 325 -2.34 -17.05 -7.40
CA ILE A 325 -3.55 -17.89 -7.28
C ILE A 325 -4.62 -17.62 -8.33
N GLY A 326 -4.58 -16.44 -8.97
CA GLY A 326 -5.61 -16.01 -9.93
C GLY A 326 -5.55 -16.80 -11.24
N ARG A 327 -6.72 -16.89 -11.88
CA ARG A 327 -6.89 -17.52 -13.19
C ARG A 327 -6.99 -16.46 -14.28
N GLY A 328 -6.83 -16.87 -15.52
CA GLY A 328 -7.03 -15.99 -16.66
C GLY A 328 -8.44 -15.40 -16.70
N SER A 329 -8.56 -14.15 -17.16
CA SER A 329 -9.79 -13.35 -17.26
C SER A 329 -10.47 -12.96 -15.95
N GLU A 330 -9.90 -13.30 -14.79
CA GLU A 330 -10.46 -12.92 -13.49
C GLU A 330 -10.17 -11.46 -13.14
N THR A 331 -11.08 -10.88 -12.35
CA THR A 331 -10.84 -9.63 -11.63
C THR A 331 -10.95 -9.94 -10.14
N LEU A 332 -9.81 -10.02 -9.47
CA LEU A 332 -9.72 -10.31 -8.06
C LEU A 332 -9.87 -9.02 -7.25
N ILE A 333 -10.50 -9.12 -6.09
CA ILE A 333 -10.68 -8.02 -5.15
C ILE A 333 -9.87 -8.38 -3.90
N LEU A 334 -8.94 -7.51 -3.52
CA LEU A 334 -8.18 -7.72 -2.31
C LEU A 334 -9.05 -7.53 -1.07
N ASP A 335 -8.77 -8.30 -0.02
CA ASP A 335 -9.39 -8.06 1.28
C ASP A 335 -8.94 -6.69 1.81
N MET A 336 -9.84 -5.74 1.86
CA MET A 336 -9.58 -4.37 2.28
C MET A 336 -9.94 -4.12 3.76
N GLY A 337 -10.37 -5.16 4.48
CA GLY A 337 -10.81 -5.04 5.86
C GLY A 337 -12.09 -4.21 6.02
N GLN A 338 -12.17 -3.42 7.07
CA GLN A 338 -13.33 -2.56 7.36
C GLN A 338 -13.16 -1.16 6.79
N PRO A 339 -14.25 -0.53 6.31
CA PRO A 339 -14.20 0.85 5.87
C PRO A 339 -14.01 1.81 7.06
N VAL A 340 -13.22 2.85 6.86
CA VAL A 340 -12.92 3.88 7.88
C VAL A 340 -13.53 5.21 7.46
N ARG A 341 -14.13 5.93 8.41
CA ARG A 341 -14.67 7.28 8.17
C ARG A 341 -13.54 8.28 7.99
N ILE A 342 -13.63 9.07 6.93
CA ILE A 342 -12.63 10.09 6.62
C ILE A 342 -12.60 11.19 7.70
N ASP A 343 -13.76 11.52 8.23
CA ASP A 343 -13.93 12.48 9.32
C ASP A 343 -13.13 12.07 10.58
N ASP A 344 -13.19 10.80 10.95
CA ASP A 344 -12.47 10.28 12.12
C ASP A 344 -10.95 10.34 11.90
N VAL A 345 -10.49 10.08 10.67
CA VAL A 345 -9.07 10.22 10.31
C VAL A 345 -8.61 11.67 10.40
N ALA A 346 -9.40 12.61 9.88
CA ALA A 346 -9.11 14.05 9.94
C ALA A 346 -9.00 14.54 11.39
N LYS A 347 -9.99 14.21 12.22
CA LYS A 347 -10.00 14.55 13.66
C LYS A 347 -8.77 14.01 14.38
N HIS A 348 -8.45 12.74 14.16
CA HIS A 348 -7.28 12.13 14.79
C HIS A 348 -5.97 12.81 14.39
N MET A 349 -5.80 13.18 13.11
CA MET A 349 -4.62 13.88 12.64
C MET A 349 -4.50 15.29 13.22
N ILE A 350 -5.62 16.01 13.38
CA ILE A 350 -5.66 17.32 14.02
C ILE A 350 -5.28 17.18 15.49
N GLU A 351 -5.90 16.26 16.23
CA GLU A 351 -5.57 15.98 17.64
C GLU A 351 -4.09 15.65 17.81
N LYS A 352 -3.54 14.81 16.92
CA LYS A 352 -2.12 14.44 16.93
C LYS A 352 -1.18 15.61 16.71
N SER A 353 -1.61 16.63 15.96
CA SER A 353 -0.81 17.82 15.69
C SER A 353 -0.74 18.78 16.89
N GLY A 354 -1.60 18.63 17.88
CA GLY A 354 -1.74 19.57 19.01
C GLY A 354 -2.26 20.95 18.63
N ARG A 355 -2.78 21.12 17.40
CA ARG A 355 -3.27 22.40 16.88
C ARG A 355 -4.80 22.42 16.92
N ASP A 356 -5.38 23.61 17.15
CA ASP A 356 -6.81 23.83 17.02
C ASP A 356 -7.11 24.19 15.54
N ILE A 357 -7.66 23.23 14.79
CA ILE A 357 -7.90 23.35 13.34
C ILE A 357 -9.31 22.91 13.01
N GLU A 358 -10.03 23.77 12.29
CA GLU A 358 -11.39 23.51 11.83
C GLU A 358 -11.42 22.48 10.68
N ILE A 359 -12.48 21.64 10.68
CA ILE A 359 -12.82 20.76 9.56
C ILE A 359 -13.94 21.42 8.74
N VAL A 360 -13.66 21.69 7.46
CA VAL A 360 -14.64 22.24 6.52
C VAL A 360 -15.15 21.13 5.60
N TYR A 361 -16.49 21.01 5.49
CA TYR A 361 -17.15 20.04 4.63
C TYR A 361 -17.47 20.67 3.27
N THR A 362 -16.89 20.11 2.19
CA THR A 362 -16.97 20.68 0.84
C THR A 362 -18.17 20.19 0.02
N GLY A 363 -18.93 19.24 0.53
CA GLY A 363 -20.02 18.57 -0.19
C GLY A 363 -19.56 17.41 -1.09
N LEU A 364 -20.51 16.52 -1.41
CA LEU A 364 -20.31 15.48 -2.42
C LEU A 364 -20.38 16.15 -3.81
N ARG A 365 -19.45 15.79 -4.69
CA ARG A 365 -19.42 16.27 -6.09
C ARG A 365 -19.83 15.17 -7.02
#